data_365089cd2ee50b30d90527b5045134de
#
_entry.id   365089cd2ee50b30d90527b5045134de
#
_cell.length_a   1.000
_cell.length_b   1.000
_cell.length_c   1.000
_cell.angle_alpha   90.00
_cell.angle_beta   90.00
_cell.angle_gamma   90.00
#
_symmetry.space_group_name_H-M   'P 1'
#
loop_
_entity.id
_entity.type
_entity.pdbx_description
1 polymer ?
#
loop_
_entity_poly.entity_id
_entity_poly.type
_entity_poly.pdbx_seq_one_letter_code
_entity_poly.pdbx_strand_id
1 'polypeptide(L)'
;PFVMAGLILFFRAVFGQRPSILSLFFLSWLPSVYVWSENQRQRAAGKTEFGIEDTFHDRPTQYESPLKMQAMYPKVNEGFLFDAPEGVVFGKTEIGTISRQTKYLCKPMEGVRYTDGHALVIGGSGSGKSSAILIPTLLSVSHIGLFCIDIKGELWSKTRRLDDDRVVIVDFQDRNLFGWDALAALNRKASPSDQDIREQMEEIADSLIPISAKDSQEFWKQSARSLLIGELVGLYKQKHIHDLAALVNGILSRDSRELVQELMGGAAPGAVEVKYLSSFEKLADETFSGVCQQQEEALECVI
;
A
#
# COMPACT_ATOMS: atom_id res chain seq x y z
N PRO A 1 37.46 0.75 42.54
CA PRO A 1 38.07 0.66 43.89
C PRO A 1 37.75 1.85 44.78
N PHE A 2 37.82 3.07 44.30
CA PHE A 2 37.60 4.31 45.10
C PHE A 2 36.16 4.46 45.62
N VAL A 3 35.14 4.05 44.86
CA VAL A 3 33.73 4.12 45.29
C VAL A 3 33.45 3.17 46.45
N MET A 4 34.01 1.97 46.42
CA MET A 4 33.86 0.99 47.51
C MET A 4 34.57 1.45 48.78
N ALA A 5 35.77 2.05 48.67
CA ALA A 5 36.47 2.60 49.82
C ALA A 5 35.68 3.76 50.45
N GLY A 6 35.11 4.65 49.65
CA GLY A 6 34.25 5.74 50.14
C GLY A 6 32.99 5.26 50.83
N LEU A 7 32.34 4.22 50.32
CA LEU A 7 31.16 3.58 50.92
C LEU A 7 31.45 2.90 52.24
N ILE A 8 32.59 2.24 52.35
CA ILE A 8 33.05 1.63 53.63
C ILE A 8 33.31 2.68 54.69
N LEU A 9 33.98 3.79 54.30
CA LEU A 9 34.24 4.90 55.21
C LEU A 9 32.95 5.62 55.65
N PHE A 10 32.01 5.83 54.72
CA PHE A 10 30.70 6.42 55.01
C PHE A 10 29.89 5.55 56.00
N PHE A 11 29.83 4.24 55.74
CA PHE A 11 29.09 3.33 56.61
C PHE A 11 29.68 3.25 58.01
N ARG A 12 31.02 3.31 58.12
CA ARG A 12 31.72 3.33 59.42
C ARG A 12 31.49 4.65 60.16
N ALA A 13 31.41 5.76 59.47
CA ALA A 13 31.16 7.07 60.07
C ALA A 13 29.72 7.24 60.56
N VAL A 14 28.73 6.68 59.83
CA VAL A 14 27.31 6.85 60.15
C VAL A 14 26.80 5.80 61.14
N PHE A 15 27.23 4.55 61.00
CA PHE A 15 26.67 3.45 61.78
C PHE A 15 27.64 2.83 62.82
N GLY A 16 28.85 3.31 62.92
CA GLY A 16 29.82 2.88 63.91
C GLY A 16 30.31 1.43 63.79
N GLN A 17 29.84 0.68 62.82
CA GLN A 17 30.14 -0.72 62.60
C GLN A 17 30.71 -0.98 61.21
N ARG A 18 31.47 -2.06 61.05
CA ARG A 18 31.93 -2.49 59.73
C ARG A 18 30.74 -3.08 58.93
N PRO A 19 30.50 -2.65 57.69
CA PRO A 19 29.44 -3.20 56.88
C PRO A 19 29.67 -4.68 56.59
N SER A 20 28.62 -5.48 56.66
CA SER A 20 28.69 -6.88 56.24
C SER A 20 28.88 -6.99 54.71
N ILE A 21 29.42 -8.09 54.23
CA ILE A 21 29.59 -8.33 52.80
C ILE A 21 28.25 -8.22 52.05
N LEU A 22 27.16 -8.63 52.66
CA LEU A 22 25.80 -8.50 52.15
C LEU A 22 25.37 -7.02 52.02
N SER A 23 25.64 -6.17 53.01
CA SER A 23 25.29 -4.76 52.93
C SER A 23 26.12 -3.97 51.91
N LEU A 24 27.37 -4.35 51.67
CA LEU A 24 28.21 -3.79 50.62
C LEU A 24 27.70 -4.24 49.24
N PHE A 25 27.19 -5.45 49.11
CA PHE A 25 26.61 -5.96 47.88
C PHE A 25 25.33 -5.18 47.53
N PHE A 26 24.44 -4.96 48.46
CA PHE A 26 23.24 -4.15 48.25
C PHE A 26 23.57 -2.67 47.97
N LEU A 27 24.53 -2.08 48.64
CA LEU A 27 24.95 -0.71 48.37
C LEU A 27 25.63 -0.52 47.02
N SER A 28 26.32 -1.52 46.50
CA SER A 28 26.90 -1.47 45.15
C SER A 28 25.84 -1.51 44.04
N TRP A 29 24.64 -1.99 44.32
CA TRP A 29 23.50 -2.02 43.39
C TRP A 29 22.74 -0.70 43.29
N LEU A 30 22.79 0.15 44.34
CA LEU A 30 22.07 1.42 44.38
C LEU A 30 22.39 2.34 43.20
N PRO A 31 23.65 2.55 42.78
CA PRO A 31 23.98 3.37 41.63
C PRO A 31 23.38 2.80 40.33
N SER A 32 23.37 1.46 40.17
CA SER A 32 22.82 0.79 38.99
C SER A 32 21.30 0.94 38.93
N VAL A 33 20.62 0.82 40.08
CA VAL A 33 19.17 1.03 40.19
C VAL A 33 18.83 2.51 39.95
N TYR A 34 19.62 3.44 40.43
CA TYR A 34 19.44 4.87 40.18
C TYR A 34 19.59 5.20 38.69
N VAL A 35 20.67 4.76 38.04
CA VAL A 35 20.89 4.94 36.60
C VAL A 35 19.77 4.29 35.79
N TRP A 36 19.34 3.10 36.20
CA TRP A 36 18.22 2.42 35.54
C TRP A 36 16.92 3.22 35.70
N SER A 37 16.61 3.71 36.90
CA SER A 37 15.41 4.49 37.17
C SER A 37 15.40 5.83 36.42
N GLU A 38 16.56 6.49 36.33
CA GLU A 38 16.72 7.75 35.60
C GLU A 38 16.57 7.50 34.07
N ASN A 39 17.13 6.42 33.57
CA ASN A 39 16.99 6.04 32.18
C ASN A 39 15.54 5.72 31.85
N GLN A 40 14.78 5.09 32.74
CA GLN A 40 13.34 4.87 32.60
C GLN A 40 12.55 6.19 32.64
N ARG A 41 12.93 7.15 33.50
CA ARG A 41 12.30 8.47 33.54
C ARG A 41 12.56 9.27 32.26
N GLN A 42 13.78 9.22 31.74
CA GLN A 42 14.13 9.90 30.48
C GLN A 42 13.42 9.28 29.27
N ARG A 43 13.28 7.95 29.22
CA ARG A 43 12.47 7.27 28.23
C ARG A 43 10.99 7.60 28.34
N ALA A 44 10.45 7.68 29.54
CA ALA A 44 9.07 8.09 29.78
C ALA A 44 8.80 9.58 29.45
N ALA A 45 9.86 10.41 29.52
CA ALA A 45 9.81 11.82 29.13
C ALA A 45 10.03 12.06 27.62
N GLY A 46 10.15 11.00 26.80
CA GLY A 46 10.33 11.10 25.34
C GLY A 46 11.72 11.59 24.91
N LYS A 47 12.70 11.60 25.81
CA LYS A 47 14.09 11.95 25.46
C LYS A 47 14.83 10.72 24.97
N THR A 48 15.39 10.80 23.79
CA THR A 48 16.28 9.75 23.27
C THR A 48 17.62 9.79 24.00
N GLU A 49 18.38 8.70 23.93
CA GLU A 49 19.71 8.56 24.52
C GLU A 49 20.71 9.68 24.10
N PHE A 50 20.40 10.40 23.03
CA PHE A 50 21.16 11.52 22.49
C PHE A 50 20.56 12.91 22.82
N GLY A 51 19.56 13.00 23.68
CA GLY A 51 18.95 14.28 24.09
C GLY A 51 18.15 14.97 22.99
N ILE A 52 17.84 14.28 21.89
CA ILE A 52 16.97 14.79 20.83
C ILE A 52 15.54 14.66 21.32
N GLU A 53 14.85 15.78 21.51
CA GLU A 53 13.40 15.76 21.71
C GLU A 53 12.75 15.19 20.48
N ASP A 54 11.98 14.14 20.68
CA ASP A 54 11.23 13.49 19.63
C ASP A 54 10.02 14.37 19.30
N THR A 55 10.19 15.27 18.33
CA THR A 55 9.19 16.25 17.91
C THR A 55 7.97 15.64 17.20
N PHE A 56 7.92 14.32 17.05
CA PHE A 56 6.77 13.61 16.47
C PHE A 56 5.74 13.19 17.52
N HIS A 57 5.83 13.62 18.77
CA HIS A 57 5.12 12.99 19.87
C HIS A 57 4.23 13.86 20.73
N ASP A 58 2.98 13.77 20.44
CA ASP A 58 1.94 13.68 21.47
C ASP A 58 1.48 12.22 21.73
N ARG A 59 2.20 11.22 21.23
CA ARG A 59 1.88 9.82 21.51
C ARG A 59 3.16 9.05 21.83
N PRO A 60 3.23 8.42 23.01
CA PRO A 60 4.38 7.57 23.33
C PRO A 60 4.43 6.42 22.32
N THR A 61 5.46 6.40 21.47
CA THR A 61 5.84 5.19 20.74
C THR A 61 6.41 4.19 21.74
N GLN A 62 5.54 3.61 22.53
CA GLN A 62 5.94 2.45 23.32
C GLN A 62 5.92 1.27 22.37
N TYR A 63 7.09 0.70 22.13
CA TYR A 63 7.17 -0.67 21.62
C TYR A 63 6.60 -1.59 22.70
N GLU A 64 5.28 -1.74 22.66
CA GLU A 64 4.62 -2.67 23.55
C GLU A 64 5.02 -4.08 23.14
N SER A 65 5.47 -4.87 24.10
CA SER A 65 5.73 -6.28 23.83
C SER A 65 4.41 -6.95 23.42
N PRO A 66 4.44 -7.95 22.53
CA PRO A 66 3.23 -8.69 22.16
C PRO A 66 2.41 -9.19 23.34
N LEU A 67 3.07 -9.58 24.43
CA LEU A 67 2.41 -10.00 25.67
C LEU A 67 1.72 -8.84 26.39
N LYS A 68 2.30 -7.64 26.35
CA LYS A 68 1.69 -6.46 26.98
C LYS A 68 0.49 -5.97 26.16
N MET A 69 0.59 -5.99 24.83
CA MET A 69 -0.57 -5.74 23.95
C MET A 69 -1.69 -6.72 24.24
N GLN A 70 -1.37 -8.00 24.42
CA GLN A 70 -2.33 -9.02 24.77
C GLN A 70 -3.02 -8.76 26.12
N ALA A 71 -2.32 -8.25 27.10
CA ALA A 71 -2.89 -7.88 28.40
C ALA A 71 -3.78 -6.63 28.33
N MET A 72 -3.44 -5.66 27.48
CA MET A 72 -4.20 -4.41 27.32
C MET A 72 -5.54 -4.61 26.58
N TYR A 73 -5.61 -5.60 25.70
CA TYR A 73 -6.78 -5.88 24.86
C TYR A 73 -7.28 -7.33 24.99
N PRO A 74 -7.77 -7.75 26.15
CA PRO A 74 -8.05 -9.16 26.41
C PRO A 74 -9.11 -9.79 25.52
N LYS A 75 -10.04 -9.01 24.95
CA LYS A 75 -11.09 -9.51 24.04
C LYS A 75 -10.63 -9.64 22.59
N VAL A 76 -9.60 -8.91 22.19
CA VAL A 76 -9.03 -8.89 20.83
C VAL A 76 -7.78 -9.75 20.77
N ASN A 77 -7.17 -10.02 21.90
CA ASN A 77 -5.82 -10.53 22.04
C ASN A 77 -5.65 -12.02 21.91
N GLU A 78 -6.71 -12.78 22.07
CA GLU A 78 -6.66 -14.18 21.68
C GLU A 78 -6.34 -14.34 20.19
N GLY A 79 -6.49 -13.23 19.42
CA GLY A 79 -6.21 -13.16 18.01
C GLY A 79 -4.80 -12.67 17.59
N PHE A 80 -3.92 -12.22 18.51
CA PHE A 80 -2.63 -11.63 18.11
C PHE A 80 -1.43 -12.58 18.16
N LEU A 81 -1.45 -13.60 19.01
CA LEU A 81 -0.34 -14.54 19.18
C LEU A 81 -0.76 -15.95 18.79
N PHE A 82 -0.15 -16.45 17.73
CA PHE A 82 -0.44 -17.76 17.15
C PHE A 82 0.78 -18.69 17.22
N ASP A 83 0.54 -19.99 17.21
CA ASP A 83 1.58 -21.01 17.11
C ASP A 83 2.15 -21.11 15.69
N ALA A 84 1.36 -20.72 14.70
CA ALA A 84 1.74 -20.67 13.28
C ALA A 84 1.36 -19.30 12.69
N PRO A 85 2.00 -18.86 11.58
CA PRO A 85 1.60 -17.65 10.88
C PRO A 85 0.15 -17.73 10.39
N GLU A 86 -0.64 -16.69 10.67
CA GLU A 86 -2.04 -16.59 10.25
C GLU A 86 -2.39 -15.15 9.87
N GLY A 87 -2.86 -14.91 8.63
CA GLY A 87 -3.19 -13.58 8.15
C GLY A 87 -1.95 -12.67 7.98
N VAL A 88 -2.08 -11.41 8.34
CA VAL A 88 -0.97 -10.45 8.25
C VAL A 88 0.03 -10.70 9.38
N VAL A 89 1.24 -11.07 9.02
CA VAL A 89 2.33 -11.39 9.96
C VAL A 89 3.15 -10.14 10.25
N PHE A 90 3.16 -9.66 11.48
CA PHE A 90 3.96 -8.53 11.93
C PHE A 90 5.32 -8.92 12.51
N GLY A 91 5.49 -10.17 12.90
CA GLY A 91 6.73 -10.68 13.45
C GLY A 91 6.56 -11.96 14.23
N LYS A 92 7.64 -12.38 14.88
CA LYS A 92 7.67 -13.51 15.78
C LYS A 92 8.33 -13.16 17.10
N THR A 93 7.93 -13.81 18.16
CA THR A 93 8.54 -13.68 19.49
C THR A 93 8.73 -15.04 20.12
N GLU A 94 9.65 -15.14 21.05
CA GLU A 94 9.85 -16.35 21.87
C GLU A 94 9.28 -16.10 23.25
N ILE A 95 8.44 -17.02 23.71
CA ILE A 95 7.79 -16.96 25.02
C ILE A 95 8.23 -18.15 25.86
N GLY A 96 8.49 -17.90 27.14
CA GLY A 96 8.92 -18.89 28.11
C GLY A 96 10.39 -18.75 28.49
N THR A 97 10.67 -19.01 29.78
CA THR A 97 12.02 -18.89 30.37
C THR A 97 12.81 -20.20 30.28
N ILE A 98 12.13 -21.33 30.40
CA ILE A 98 12.75 -22.67 30.41
C ILE A 98 12.52 -23.41 29.09
N SER A 99 11.29 -23.38 28.59
CA SER A 99 10.93 -23.89 27.27
C SER A 99 10.49 -22.75 26.39
N ARG A 100 11.35 -22.33 25.48
CA ARG A 100 11.05 -21.24 24.54
C ARG A 100 10.13 -21.74 23.44
N GLN A 101 8.94 -21.15 23.36
CA GLN A 101 7.99 -21.38 22.28
C GLN A 101 7.98 -20.18 21.36
N THR A 102 8.14 -20.40 20.08
CA THR A 102 7.97 -19.36 19.06
C THR A 102 6.49 -19.07 18.87
N LYS A 103 6.10 -17.82 19.03
CA LYS A 103 4.76 -17.33 18.70
C LYS A 103 4.84 -16.27 17.61
N TYR A 104 3.85 -16.24 16.77
CA TYR A 104 3.73 -15.28 15.68
C TYR A 104 2.73 -14.18 16.06
N LEU A 105 3.15 -12.92 15.92
CA LEU A 105 2.25 -11.78 16.04
C LEU A 105 1.56 -11.57 14.71
N CYS A 106 0.28 -11.88 14.63
CA CYS A 106 -0.49 -11.84 13.40
C CYS A 106 -1.81 -11.11 13.58
N LYS A 107 -2.30 -10.50 12.49
CA LYS A 107 -3.68 -10.04 12.36
C LYS A 107 -4.42 -11.03 11.47
N PRO A 108 -5.38 -11.81 11.99
CA PRO A 108 -6.17 -12.73 11.17
C PRO A 108 -6.99 -11.96 10.13
N MET A 109 -7.18 -12.56 8.97
CA MET A 109 -7.95 -11.99 7.87
C MET A 109 -9.29 -12.72 7.64
N GLU A 110 -9.55 -13.78 8.40
CA GLU A 110 -10.78 -14.57 8.32
C GLU A 110 -11.33 -14.98 9.69
N GLY A 111 -12.60 -15.40 9.69
CA GLY A 111 -13.26 -16.01 10.82
C GLY A 111 -13.68 -15.03 11.90
N VAL A 112 -13.98 -15.58 13.09
CA VAL A 112 -14.49 -14.83 14.25
C VAL A 112 -13.52 -13.76 14.76
N ARG A 113 -12.24 -13.89 14.42
CA ARG A 113 -11.16 -13.00 14.84
C ARG A 113 -10.82 -11.92 13.80
N TYR A 114 -11.50 -11.94 12.65
CA TYR A 114 -11.30 -10.93 11.61
C TYR A 114 -11.64 -9.54 12.13
N THR A 115 -10.73 -8.61 11.94
CA THR A 115 -10.94 -7.20 12.25
C THR A 115 -10.63 -6.38 11.00
N ASP A 116 -11.62 -5.64 10.53
CA ASP A 116 -11.43 -4.70 9.45
C ASP A 116 -10.33 -3.68 9.76
N GLY A 117 -9.71 -3.17 8.72
CA GLY A 117 -8.75 -2.09 8.82
C GLY A 117 -7.51 -2.33 7.96
N HIS A 118 -6.85 -1.23 7.69
CA HIS A 118 -5.63 -1.20 6.92
C HIS A 118 -4.41 -1.36 7.81
N ALA A 119 -3.32 -1.92 7.26
CA ALA A 119 -2.02 -1.93 7.91
C ALA A 119 -1.03 -1.10 7.10
N LEU A 120 -0.38 -0.14 7.73
CA LEU A 120 0.66 0.69 7.14
C LEU A 120 2.01 0.33 7.76
N VAL A 121 2.95 -0.11 6.91
CA VAL A 121 4.32 -0.47 7.32
C VAL A 121 5.30 0.53 6.73
N ILE A 122 5.93 1.32 7.59
CA ILE A 122 6.92 2.33 7.20
C ILE A 122 8.30 1.88 7.66
N GLY A 123 9.28 2.01 6.77
CA GLY A 123 10.68 1.70 7.09
C GLY A 123 11.59 2.04 5.92
N GLY A 124 12.85 2.35 6.18
CA GLY A 124 13.86 2.67 5.19
C GLY A 124 14.18 1.48 4.26
N SER A 125 14.98 1.73 3.24
CA SER A 125 15.50 0.66 2.38
C SER A 125 16.35 -0.31 3.22
N GLY A 126 16.22 -1.61 3.00
CA GLY A 126 16.94 -2.63 3.75
C GLY A 126 16.43 -2.91 5.17
N SER A 127 15.36 -2.23 5.65
CA SER A 127 14.80 -2.45 7.00
C SER A 127 14.09 -3.79 7.20
N GLY A 128 14.05 -4.64 6.19
CA GLY A 128 13.45 -5.97 6.30
C GLY A 128 11.92 -6.03 6.10
N LYS A 129 11.27 -4.97 5.62
CA LYS A 129 9.82 -4.95 5.38
C LYS A 129 9.35 -6.13 4.54
N SER A 130 10.00 -6.38 3.40
CA SER A 130 9.64 -7.49 2.52
C SER A 130 9.91 -8.84 3.19
N SER A 131 11.09 -9.04 3.76
CA SER A 131 11.50 -10.33 4.31
C SER A 131 10.82 -10.69 5.64
N ALA A 132 10.53 -9.70 6.49
CA ALA A 132 9.99 -9.94 7.82
C ALA A 132 8.46 -9.87 7.90
N ILE A 133 7.80 -9.14 6.99
CA ILE A 133 6.37 -8.91 7.02
C ILE A 133 5.68 -9.41 5.76
N LEU A 134 6.07 -8.90 4.57
CA LEU A 134 5.32 -9.19 3.34
C LEU A 134 5.44 -10.66 2.93
N ILE A 135 6.65 -11.20 2.86
CA ILE A 135 6.84 -12.61 2.45
C ILE A 135 6.15 -13.59 3.41
N PRO A 136 6.33 -13.51 4.74
CA PRO A 136 5.58 -14.36 5.66
C PRO A 136 4.06 -14.21 5.54
N THR A 137 3.56 -12.99 5.34
CA THR A 137 2.14 -12.72 5.11
C THR A 137 1.64 -13.43 3.86
N LEU A 138 2.32 -13.25 2.72
CA LEU A 138 1.94 -13.88 1.46
C LEU A 138 1.91 -15.41 1.54
N LEU A 139 2.82 -15.99 2.32
CA LEU A 139 2.85 -17.43 2.55
C LEU A 139 1.73 -17.92 3.47
N SER A 140 1.26 -17.09 4.41
CA SER A 140 0.23 -17.44 5.37
C SER A 140 -1.20 -17.30 4.85
N VAL A 141 -1.42 -16.41 3.86
CA VAL A 141 -2.76 -16.09 3.32
C VAL A 141 -3.07 -16.82 2.01
N SER A 142 -2.46 -17.96 1.77
CA SER A 142 -2.60 -18.71 0.50
C SER A 142 -4.02 -19.17 0.16
N HIS A 143 -4.96 -19.07 1.08
CA HIS A 143 -6.36 -19.50 0.95
C HIS A 143 -7.33 -18.32 0.71
N ILE A 144 -6.84 -17.09 0.72
CA ILE A 144 -7.62 -15.86 0.54
C ILE A 144 -7.30 -15.26 -0.83
N GLY A 145 -8.28 -14.61 -1.46
CA GLY A 145 -8.03 -13.77 -2.63
C GLY A 145 -7.12 -12.60 -2.27
N LEU A 146 -5.98 -12.51 -2.95
CA LEU A 146 -4.96 -11.50 -2.69
C LEU A 146 -4.56 -10.80 -3.99
N PHE A 147 -4.45 -9.48 -3.93
CA PHE A 147 -3.84 -8.67 -4.97
C PHE A 147 -2.55 -8.04 -4.44
N CYS A 148 -1.43 -8.24 -5.14
CA CYS A 148 -0.12 -7.77 -4.71
C CYS A 148 0.57 -6.99 -5.84
N ILE A 149 1.07 -5.80 -5.53
CA ILE A 149 1.90 -5.02 -6.45
C ILE A 149 3.38 -5.24 -6.08
N ASP A 150 4.12 -5.92 -6.96
CA ASP A 150 5.53 -6.27 -6.76
C ASP A 150 6.42 -5.59 -7.81
N ILE A 151 6.75 -4.33 -7.57
CA ILE A 151 7.54 -3.50 -8.52
C ILE A 151 8.92 -4.11 -8.84
N LYS A 152 9.49 -4.91 -7.92
CA LYS A 152 10.83 -5.48 -8.05
C LYS A 152 10.85 -6.96 -8.44
N GLY A 153 9.71 -7.62 -8.50
CA GLY A 153 9.63 -9.08 -8.68
C GLY A 153 10.20 -9.90 -7.51
N GLU A 154 10.55 -9.25 -6.39
CA GLU A 154 11.18 -9.90 -5.24
C GLU A 154 10.20 -10.76 -4.47
N LEU A 155 8.97 -10.28 -4.30
CA LEU A 155 7.93 -10.99 -3.56
C LEU A 155 7.54 -12.26 -4.31
N TRP A 156 7.28 -12.14 -5.61
CA TRP A 156 6.99 -13.29 -6.46
C TRP A 156 8.11 -14.33 -6.43
N SER A 157 9.36 -13.91 -6.65
CA SER A 157 10.50 -14.83 -6.71
C SER A 157 10.71 -15.64 -5.44
N LYS A 158 10.32 -15.09 -4.28
CA LYS A 158 10.50 -15.71 -2.95
C LYS A 158 9.26 -16.45 -2.44
N THR A 159 8.08 -16.14 -2.95
CA THR A 159 6.82 -16.75 -2.46
C THR A 159 6.19 -17.70 -3.48
N ARG A 160 6.68 -17.71 -4.72
CA ARG A 160 6.09 -18.53 -5.78
C ARG A 160 6.02 -20.01 -5.39
N ARG A 161 4.85 -20.57 -5.60
CA ARG A 161 4.62 -22.01 -5.61
C ARG A 161 4.49 -22.40 -7.08
N LEU A 162 5.45 -23.10 -7.62
CA LEU A 162 5.55 -23.43 -9.06
C LEU A 162 4.31 -24.16 -9.60
N ASP A 163 3.56 -24.83 -8.71
CA ASP A 163 2.41 -25.66 -9.07
C ASP A 163 1.07 -25.07 -8.60
N ASP A 164 0.99 -23.78 -8.28
CA ASP A 164 -0.24 -23.15 -7.78
C ASP A 164 -0.97 -22.42 -8.91
N ASP A 165 -1.90 -23.12 -9.57
CA ASP A 165 -2.75 -22.60 -10.66
C ASP A 165 -3.64 -21.41 -10.23
N ARG A 166 -3.68 -21.09 -8.93
CA ARG A 166 -4.44 -19.96 -8.40
C ARG A 166 -3.70 -18.64 -8.47
N VAL A 167 -2.40 -18.68 -8.78
CA VAL A 167 -1.57 -17.47 -8.85
C VAL A 167 -1.54 -16.97 -10.29
N VAL A 168 -2.09 -15.81 -10.52
CA VAL A 168 -2.02 -15.10 -11.79
C VAL A 168 -0.96 -14.01 -11.69
N ILE A 169 0.03 -14.07 -12.60
CA ILE A 169 1.09 -13.06 -12.68
C ILE A 169 0.79 -12.19 -13.90
N VAL A 170 0.72 -10.88 -13.65
CA VAL A 170 0.63 -9.88 -14.71
C VAL A 170 1.95 -9.12 -14.73
N ASP A 171 2.75 -9.34 -15.77
CA ASP A 171 4.00 -8.63 -16.01
C ASP A 171 3.95 -8.00 -17.41
N PHE A 172 3.88 -6.69 -17.45
CA PHE A 172 3.78 -5.96 -18.74
C PHE A 172 5.07 -6.02 -19.56
N GLN A 173 6.17 -6.50 -19.01
CA GLN A 173 7.43 -6.70 -19.73
C GLN A 173 7.56 -8.12 -20.32
N ASP A 174 6.84 -9.09 -19.78
CA ASP A 174 6.87 -10.47 -20.27
C ASP A 174 5.59 -10.82 -21.06
N ARG A 175 5.72 -10.81 -22.39
CA ARG A 175 4.60 -11.13 -23.32
C ARG A 175 4.10 -12.56 -23.22
N ASN A 176 4.80 -13.45 -22.53
CA ASN A 176 4.38 -14.85 -22.34
C ASN A 176 3.48 -15.03 -21.12
N LEU A 177 3.34 -13.99 -20.28
CA LEU A 177 2.46 -14.01 -19.13
C LEU A 177 1.08 -13.43 -19.47
N PHE A 178 0.17 -13.52 -18.49
CA PHE A 178 -1.19 -13.00 -18.65
C PHE A 178 -1.18 -11.48 -18.82
N GLY A 179 -1.86 -11.01 -19.87
CA GLY A 179 -2.21 -9.61 -20.03
C GLY A 179 -3.41 -9.24 -19.15
N TRP A 180 -3.53 -7.97 -18.84
CA TRP A 180 -4.71 -7.43 -18.19
C TRP A 180 -5.65 -6.80 -19.25
N ASP A 181 -6.89 -7.29 -19.32
CA ASP A 181 -7.90 -6.72 -20.19
C ASP A 181 -8.75 -5.70 -19.41
N ALA A 182 -8.54 -4.42 -19.70
CA ALA A 182 -9.29 -3.32 -19.11
C ALA A 182 -10.78 -3.36 -19.39
N LEU A 183 -11.20 -4.03 -20.46
CA LEU A 183 -12.59 -4.15 -20.87
C LEU A 183 -13.25 -5.48 -20.46
N ALA A 184 -12.52 -6.35 -19.74
CA ALA A 184 -13.01 -7.68 -19.40
C ALA A 184 -14.34 -7.68 -18.65
N ALA A 185 -14.55 -6.72 -17.75
CA ALA A 185 -15.78 -6.59 -16.98
C ALA A 185 -16.98 -6.22 -17.88
N LEU A 186 -16.75 -5.32 -18.85
CA LEU A 186 -17.74 -4.90 -19.83
C LEU A 186 -18.04 -6.02 -20.84
N ASN A 187 -16.98 -6.67 -21.36
CA ASN A 187 -17.08 -7.72 -22.38
C ASN A 187 -17.75 -9.01 -21.86
N ARG A 188 -17.77 -9.23 -20.54
CA ARG A 188 -18.50 -10.36 -19.93
C ARG A 188 -20.01 -10.16 -19.88
N LYS A 189 -20.51 -8.93 -20.05
CA LYS A 189 -21.94 -8.66 -20.10
C LYS A 189 -22.48 -9.06 -21.46
N ALA A 190 -23.52 -9.90 -21.50
CA ALA A 190 -24.13 -10.34 -22.73
C ALA A 190 -24.70 -9.18 -23.60
N SER A 191 -25.13 -8.09 -22.92
CA SER A 191 -25.64 -6.87 -23.57
C SER A 191 -25.36 -5.69 -22.64
N PRO A 192 -24.17 -5.06 -22.70
CA PRO A 192 -23.86 -3.92 -21.88
C PRO A 192 -24.76 -2.73 -22.24
N SER A 193 -25.27 -2.04 -21.25
CA SER A 193 -26.05 -0.82 -21.45
C SER A 193 -25.16 0.35 -21.88
N ASP A 194 -25.74 1.37 -22.47
CA ASP A 194 -25.01 2.61 -22.81
C ASP A 194 -24.36 3.26 -21.56
N GLN A 195 -24.96 3.08 -20.39
CA GLN A 195 -24.40 3.55 -19.14
C GLN A 195 -23.18 2.72 -18.73
N ASP A 196 -23.23 1.40 -18.84
CA ASP A 196 -22.08 0.53 -18.53
C ASP A 196 -20.87 0.86 -19.40
N ILE A 197 -21.12 1.06 -20.71
CA ILE A 197 -20.07 1.41 -21.67
C ILE A 197 -19.46 2.78 -21.31
N ARG A 198 -20.30 3.76 -21.03
CA ARG A 198 -19.88 5.09 -20.66
C ARG A 198 -19.01 5.09 -19.40
N GLU A 199 -19.49 4.48 -18.31
CA GLU A 199 -18.79 4.42 -17.03
C GLU A 199 -17.42 3.76 -17.17
N GLN A 200 -17.31 2.68 -17.93
CA GLN A 200 -16.04 2.01 -18.18
C GLN A 200 -15.07 2.88 -18.99
N MET A 201 -15.55 3.58 -20.02
CA MET A 201 -14.71 4.45 -20.85
C MET A 201 -14.31 5.73 -20.11
N GLU A 202 -15.18 6.26 -19.23
CA GLU A 202 -14.84 7.36 -18.32
C GLU A 202 -13.72 6.95 -17.36
N GLU A 203 -13.80 5.75 -16.75
CA GLU A 203 -12.77 5.23 -15.84
C GLU A 203 -11.42 5.04 -16.54
N ILE A 204 -11.43 4.52 -17.76
CA ILE A 204 -10.22 4.38 -18.58
C ILE A 204 -9.62 5.75 -18.90
N ALA A 205 -10.44 6.70 -19.38
CA ALA A 205 -9.97 8.04 -19.72
C ALA A 205 -9.45 8.81 -18.50
N ASP A 206 -10.08 8.65 -17.35
CA ASP A 206 -9.64 9.24 -16.07
C ASP A 206 -8.29 8.68 -15.62
N SER A 207 -8.04 7.40 -15.87
CA SER A 207 -6.77 6.75 -15.56
C SER A 207 -5.63 7.17 -16.49
N LEU A 208 -5.94 7.36 -17.79
CA LEU A 208 -4.94 7.75 -18.79
C LEU A 208 -4.61 9.24 -18.76
N ILE A 209 -5.59 10.09 -18.45
CA ILE A 209 -5.41 11.55 -18.41
C ILE A 209 -5.73 12.06 -16.99
N PRO A 210 -4.88 11.86 -15.99
CA PRO A 210 -5.14 12.29 -14.63
C PRO A 210 -5.11 13.82 -14.52
N ILE A 211 -6.13 14.40 -13.85
CA ILE A 211 -6.23 15.83 -13.59
C ILE A 211 -6.02 16.08 -12.10
N SER A 212 -5.10 16.96 -11.75
CA SER A 212 -4.89 17.35 -10.36
C SER A 212 -5.51 18.73 -10.09
N ALA A 213 -5.91 18.99 -8.83
CA ALA A 213 -6.57 20.25 -8.43
C ALA A 213 -5.73 21.54 -8.62
N LYS A 214 -4.47 21.42 -9.04
CA LYS A 214 -3.55 22.55 -9.32
C LYS A 214 -2.97 22.50 -10.73
N ASP A 215 -3.64 21.82 -11.65
CA ASP A 215 -3.12 21.63 -13.00
C ASP A 215 -3.28 22.91 -13.82
N SER A 216 -2.18 23.45 -14.33
CA SER A 216 -2.19 24.62 -15.21
C SER A 216 -2.79 24.32 -16.59
N GLN A 217 -2.95 23.05 -16.92
CA GLN A 217 -3.49 22.56 -18.19
C GLN A 217 -4.87 21.90 -18.03
N GLU A 218 -5.60 22.20 -16.97
CA GLU A 218 -6.88 21.57 -16.65
C GLU A 218 -7.86 21.59 -17.83
N PHE A 219 -7.99 22.72 -18.52
CA PHE A 219 -8.86 22.84 -19.69
C PHE A 219 -8.51 21.85 -20.80
N TRP A 220 -7.23 21.74 -21.15
CA TRP A 220 -6.76 20.84 -22.21
C TRP A 220 -6.96 19.39 -21.85
N LYS A 221 -6.65 19.02 -20.62
CA LYS A 221 -6.85 17.65 -20.12
C LYS A 221 -8.32 17.25 -20.02
N GLN A 222 -9.19 18.15 -19.55
CA GLN A 222 -10.63 17.88 -19.53
C GLN A 222 -11.20 17.71 -20.93
N SER A 223 -10.76 18.55 -21.87
CA SER A 223 -11.16 18.43 -23.27
C SER A 223 -10.64 17.14 -23.91
N ALA A 224 -9.36 16.80 -23.69
CA ALA A 224 -8.77 15.56 -24.17
C ALA A 224 -9.48 14.32 -23.61
N ARG A 225 -9.85 14.31 -22.31
CA ARG A 225 -10.69 13.25 -21.73
C ARG A 225 -12.03 13.13 -22.43
N SER A 226 -12.70 14.25 -22.62
CA SER A 226 -14.02 14.24 -23.27
C SER A 226 -13.95 13.71 -24.71
N LEU A 227 -12.94 14.12 -25.47
CA LEU A 227 -12.68 13.59 -26.79
C LEU A 227 -12.43 12.09 -26.76
N LEU A 228 -11.52 11.65 -25.89
CA LEU A 228 -11.16 10.23 -25.74
C LEU A 228 -12.36 9.38 -25.37
N ILE A 229 -13.20 9.79 -24.43
CA ILE A 229 -14.41 9.07 -24.04
C ILE A 229 -15.35 8.90 -25.23
N GLY A 230 -15.58 9.98 -25.97
CA GLY A 230 -16.46 9.93 -27.15
C GLY A 230 -15.96 8.98 -28.23
N GLU A 231 -14.65 9.00 -28.51
CA GLU A 231 -14.00 8.12 -29.48
C GLU A 231 -14.03 6.64 -29.02
N LEU A 232 -13.67 6.38 -27.77
CA LEU A 232 -13.70 5.02 -27.21
C LEU A 232 -15.13 4.43 -27.25
N VAL A 233 -16.14 5.20 -26.81
CA VAL A 233 -17.54 4.76 -26.86
C VAL A 233 -17.99 4.52 -28.29
N GLY A 234 -17.68 5.44 -29.21
CA GLY A 234 -18.05 5.32 -30.61
C GLY A 234 -17.41 4.11 -31.30
N LEU A 235 -16.11 3.91 -31.12
CA LEU A 235 -15.40 2.75 -31.66
C LEU A 235 -15.90 1.43 -31.07
N TYR A 236 -16.14 1.37 -29.77
CA TYR A 236 -16.69 0.18 -29.10
C TYR A 236 -18.07 -0.20 -29.65
N LYS A 237 -18.98 0.76 -29.77
CA LYS A 237 -20.37 0.53 -30.21
C LYS A 237 -20.51 0.34 -31.70
N GLN A 238 -19.89 1.23 -32.49
CA GLN A 238 -20.13 1.28 -33.94
C GLN A 238 -19.19 0.37 -34.73
N LYS A 239 -17.94 0.20 -34.25
CA LYS A 239 -16.93 -0.64 -34.91
C LYS A 239 -16.77 -2.01 -34.26
N HIS A 240 -17.49 -2.27 -33.15
CA HIS A 240 -17.41 -3.51 -32.38
C HIS A 240 -15.98 -3.90 -31.98
N ILE A 241 -15.18 -2.90 -31.59
CA ILE A 241 -13.83 -3.11 -31.10
C ILE A 241 -13.90 -3.28 -29.58
N HIS A 242 -13.57 -4.47 -29.09
CA HIS A 242 -13.72 -4.88 -27.70
C HIS A 242 -12.37 -5.11 -26.98
N ASP A 243 -11.31 -4.59 -27.55
CA ASP A 243 -9.94 -4.63 -27.01
C ASP A 243 -9.38 -3.22 -26.87
N LEU A 244 -8.80 -2.89 -25.70
CA LEU A 244 -8.33 -1.54 -25.44
C LEU A 244 -7.19 -1.13 -26.38
N ALA A 245 -6.23 -2.01 -26.64
CA ALA A 245 -5.11 -1.69 -27.52
C ALA A 245 -5.61 -1.44 -28.96
N ALA A 246 -6.60 -2.22 -29.42
CA ALA A 246 -7.22 -2.02 -30.71
C ALA A 246 -8.04 -0.72 -30.77
N LEU A 247 -8.71 -0.32 -29.69
CA LEU A 247 -9.39 0.98 -29.58
C LEU A 247 -8.39 2.13 -29.72
N VAL A 248 -7.30 2.09 -28.91
CA VAL A 248 -6.25 3.11 -28.94
C VAL A 248 -5.56 3.19 -30.30
N ASN A 249 -5.24 2.04 -30.92
CA ASN A 249 -4.71 2.00 -32.28
C ASN A 249 -5.70 2.57 -33.29
N GLY A 250 -7.00 2.34 -33.11
CA GLY A 250 -8.07 2.87 -33.93
C GLY A 250 -8.15 4.40 -33.89
N ILE A 251 -7.80 5.02 -32.75
CA ILE A 251 -7.71 6.46 -32.57
C ILE A 251 -6.43 6.99 -33.22
N LEU A 252 -5.26 6.47 -32.82
CA LEU A 252 -3.95 6.99 -33.24
C LEU A 252 -3.62 6.77 -34.71
N SER A 253 -4.26 5.81 -35.39
CA SER A 253 -4.00 5.52 -36.79
C SER A 253 -4.78 6.39 -37.79
N ARG A 254 -5.62 7.32 -37.31
CA ARG A 254 -6.53 8.11 -38.13
C ARG A 254 -6.38 9.60 -37.83
N ASP A 255 -6.81 10.43 -38.75
CA ASP A 255 -7.03 11.84 -38.47
C ASP A 255 -8.17 12.00 -37.48
N SER A 256 -7.91 12.67 -36.36
CA SER A 256 -8.88 12.78 -35.26
C SER A 256 -10.16 13.52 -35.69
N ARG A 257 -10.06 14.50 -36.61
CA ARG A 257 -11.24 15.21 -37.11
C ARG A 257 -12.10 14.33 -37.99
N GLU A 258 -11.47 13.55 -38.86
CA GLU A 258 -12.18 12.57 -39.68
C GLU A 258 -12.86 11.49 -38.82
N LEU A 259 -12.17 11.02 -37.78
CA LEU A 259 -12.73 10.04 -36.84
C LEU A 259 -13.96 10.61 -36.11
N VAL A 260 -13.87 11.85 -35.59
CA VAL A 260 -15.02 12.51 -34.94
C VAL A 260 -16.20 12.64 -35.90
N GLN A 261 -15.99 13.05 -37.16
CA GLN A 261 -17.05 13.16 -38.15
C GLN A 261 -17.67 11.79 -38.48
N GLU A 262 -16.84 10.77 -38.65
CA GLU A 262 -17.31 9.40 -38.91
C GLU A 262 -18.19 8.88 -37.77
N LEU A 263 -17.72 8.99 -36.53
CA LEU A 263 -18.44 8.54 -35.35
C LEU A 263 -19.74 9.32 -35.11
N MET A 264 -19.72 10.64 -35.35
CA MET A 264 -20.92 11.48 -35.29
C MET A 264 -21.94 11.10 -36.36
N GLY A 265 -21.48 10.82 -37.56
CA GLY A 265 -22.37 10.40 -38.70
C GLY A 265 -22.98 9.02 -38.53
N GLY A 266 -22.30 8.11 -37.80
CA GLY A 266 -22.78 6.77 -37.52
C GLY A 266 -23.64 6.65 -36.28
N ALA A 267 -23.68 7.68 -35.45
CA ALA A 267 -24.37 7.63 -34.15
C ALA A 267 -25.88 7.89 -34.27
N ALA A 268 -26.65 7.19 -33.44
CA ALA A 268 -28.08 7.46 -33.26
C ALA A 268 -28.31 8.83 -32.57
N PRO A 269 -29.41 9.52 -32.89
CA PRO A 269 -29.75 10.78 -32.18
C PRO A 269 -29.80 10.58 -30.66
N GLY A 270 -29.02 11.39 -29.92
CA GLY A 270 -28.94 11.30 -28.47
C GLY A 270 -28.04 10.21 -27.91
N ALA A 271 -27.28 9.52 -28.76
CA ALA A 271 -26.27 8.54 -28.34
C ALA A 271 -25.22 9.16 -27.40
N VAL A 272 -24.61 8.33 -26.58
CA VAL A 272 -23.63 8.79 -25.57
C VAL A 272 -22.43 9.46 -26.22
N GLU A 273 -21.89 8.87 -27.27
CA GLU A 273 -20.76 9.40 -28.04
C GLU A 273 -21.02 10.81 -28.58
N VAL A 274 -22.25 11.08 -29.03
CA VAL A 274 -22.64 12.42 -29.55
C VAL A 274 -22.51 13.51 -28.49
N LYS A 275 -22.84 13.19 -27.23
CA LYS A 275 -22.74 14.17 -26.13
C LYS A 275 -21.30 14.64 -25.91
N TYR A 276 -20.34 13.73 -26.08
CA TYR A 276 -18.92 14.04 -25.90
C TYR A 276 -18.31 14.69 -27.16
N LEU A 277 -18.65 14.21 -28.36
CA LEU A 277 -18.01 14.61 -29.60
C LEU A 277 -18.59 15.89 -30.22
N SER A 278 -19.83 16.24 -29.92
CA SER A 278 -20.52 17.38 -30.55
C SER A 278 -19.82 18.73 -30.36
N SER A 279 -19.13 18.92 -29.26
CA SER A 279 -18.36 20.15 -28.97
C SER A 279 -17.13 20.28 -29.86
N PHE A 280 -16.59 19.17 -30.37
CA PHE A 280 -15.36 19.13 -31.15
C PHE A 280 -15.62 19.26 -32.64
N GLU A 281 -16.82 19.01 -33.13
CA GLU A 281 -17.20 19.13 -34.56
C GLU A 281 -16.94 20.53 -35.11
N LYS A 282 -17.19 21.57 -34.30
CA LYS A 282 -17.10 22.96 -34.68
C LYS A 282 -15.93 23.72 -34.02
N LEU A 283 -15.06 23.00 -33.32
CA LEU A 283 -13.93 23.63 -32.63
C LEU A 283 -12.90 24.13 -33.65
N ALA A 284 -12.31 25.28 -33.38
CA ALA A 284 -11.26 25.86 -34.21
C ALA A 284 -10.05 24.91 -34.30
N ASP A 285 -9.42 24.83 -35.48
CA ASP A 285 -8.37 23.85 -35.76
C ASP A 285 -7.19 23.92 -34.81
N GLU A 286 -6.74 25.13 -34.45
CA GLU A 286 -5.64 25.31 -33.47
C GLU A 286 -5.99 24.76 -32.11
N THR A 287 -7.21 25.00 -31.61
CA THR A 287 -7.68 24.52 -30.33
C THR A 287 -7.87 23.00 -30.38
N PHE A 288 -8.44 22.49 -31.46
CA PHE A 288 -8.63 21.04 -31.62
C PHE A 288 -7.30 20.31 -31.69
N SER A 289 -6.31 20.83 -32.45
CA SER A 289 -4.96 20.23 -32.49
C SER A 289 -4.30 20.18 -31.12
N GLY A 290 -4.45 21.22 -30.28
CA GLY A 290 -3.92 21.18 -28.91
C GLY A 290 -4.59 20.13 -28.01
N VAL A 291 -5.89 19.89 -28.20
CA VAL A 291 -6.61 18.82 -27.49
C VAL A 291 -6.12 17.45 -27.94
N CYS A 292 -5.97 17.24 -29.28
CA CYS A 292 -5.46 15.99 -29.83
C CYS A 292 -4.03 15.69 -29.36
N GLN A 293 -3.14 16.69 -29.34
CA GLN A 293 -1.79 16.52 -28.83
C GLN A 293 -1.79 16.01 -27.37
N GLN A 294 -2.62 16.61 -26.51
CA GLN A 294 -2.72 16.20 -25.10
C GLN A 294 -3.28 14.77 -24.97
N GLN A 295 -4.16 14.35 -25.87
CA GLN A 295 -4.69 12.99 -25.92
C GLN A 295 -3.63 12.00 -26.42
N GLU A 296 -2.93 12.33 -27.51
CA GLU A 296 -1.87 11.47 -28.07
C GLU A 296 -0.77 11.20 -27.05
N GLU A 297 -0.28 12.24 -26.34
CA GLU A 297 0.71 12.11 -25.26
C GLU A 297 0.26 11.10 -24.16
N ALA A 298 -1.03 11.07 -23.87
CA ALA A 298 -1.58 10.13 -22.88
C ALA A 298 -1.73 8.72 -23.43
N LEU A 299 -2.00 8.54 -24.71
CA LEU A 299 -2.21 7.25 -25.34
C LEU A 299 -0.91 6.51 -25.69
N GLU A 300 0.22 7.24 -25.86
CA GLU A 300 1.53 6.63 -26.11
C GLU A 300 1.97 5.64 -25.03
N CYS A 301 1.46 5.78 -23.80
CA CYS A 301 1.79 4.87 -22.72
C CYS A 301 1.04 3.51 -22.78
N VAL A 302 0.06 3.35 -23.68
CA VAL A 302 -0.78 2.15 -23.79
C VAL A 302 -0.24 1.18 -24.87
N ILE A 303 0.55 1.67 -25.80
CA ILE A 303 1.15 0.94 -26.92
C ILE A 303 2.60 0.56 -26.61
#